data_2d63f3bb600e761d2028f0867b62655d
#
_entry.id   2d63f3bb600e761d2028f0867b62655d
#
_cell.length_a   1.000
_cell.length_b   1.000
_cell.length_c   1.000
_cell.angle_alpha   90.00
_cell.angle_beta   90.00
_cell.angle_gamma   90.00
#
_symmetry.space_group_name_H-M   'P 1'
#
loop_
_entity.id
_entity.type
_entity.pdbx_description
1 polymer ?
#
loop_
_entity_poly.entity_id
_entity_poly.type
_entity_poly.pdbx_seq_one_letter_code
_entity_poly.pdbx_strand_id
1 'polypeptide(L)'
;MTEQALQQYLIKHYPKEDEGCEWKEFKNLKNDFSGHEKDDVISYVSALANMEGGHLVIGVEDKTLKIIGTDTYNYTTQQATLRLTNLCANLSSEGLDIEEFITEDTHKTVWVIHIPKHQPKLPVYVHNKAWQRIEDSLVELTPERLNAILEETSPTYDWSAETIAEATLGDLEPKALQKAREEYKSVHPRVADEVDTWDDMELLGRAGVAVKGKLTRAAILLLGKPTSVHFLAPSVATITWVLIDGQEEKRDYEHFTIPFLLTVDEALAKIRNLNQRILPGGTLFPDIVKQYDEYSIREILHNAIAHQDYTMQERVTMVETPDSVTFSNGGYFLPGSVRNAIEQTGPQKYYRNYALCQGMVNFNMIDTIGRGIRKVFTEQQKRFFPMPDYQIDQAKKEVTVKIYGKLINEQYYRLLKANPDLSLYDCIALDMV
;
A
#
# COMPACT_ATOMS: atom_id res chain seq x y z
N MET A 1 -23.38 30.95 4.34
CA MET A 1 -24.30 29.95 3.68
C MET A 1 -25.65 29.92 4.39
N THR A 2 -26.75 29.76 3.66
CA THR A 2 -28.06 29.49 4.29
C THR A 2 -28.08 28.11 4.94
N GLU A 3 -28.99 27.88 5.89
CA GLU A 3 -29.12 26.56 6.58
C GLU A 3 -29.32 25.41 5.57
N GLN A 4 -30.17 25.63 4.57
CA GLN A 4 -30.42 24.62 3.53
C GLN A 4 -29.19 24.34 2.67
N ALA A 5 -28.42 25.36 2.29
CA ALA A 5 -27.19 25.20 1.50
C ALA A 5 -26.11 24.51 2.32
N LEU A 6 -25.98 24.82 3.61
CA LEU A 6 -25.02 24.12 4.50
C LEU A 6 -25.41 22.66 4.69
N GLN A 7 -26.70 22.34 4.87
CA GLN A 7 -27.16 20.96 4.98
C GLN A 7 -26.79 20.14 3.74
N GLN A 8 -27.03 20.68 2.53
CA GLN A 8 -26.66 20.01 1.28
C GLN A 8 -25.16 19.85 1.14
N TYR A 9 -24.37 20.85 1.55
CA TYR A 9 -22.93 20.78 1.56
C TYR A 9 -22.43 19.65 2.47
N LEU A 10 -22.94 19.58 3.71
CA LEU A 10 -22.56 18.57 4.68
C LEU A 10 -22.89 17.15 4.19
N ILE A 11 -24.12 16.92 3.68
CA ILE A 11 -24.54 15.62 3.14
C ILE A 11 -23.62 15.16 1.98
N LYS A 12 -23.19 16.11 1.16
CA LYS A 12 -22.33 15.80 0.01
C LYS A 12 -20.90 15.45 0.41
N HIS A 13 -20.35 16.11 1.43
CA HIS A 13 -18.93 15.99 1.79
C HIS A 13 -18.69 15.06 2.98
N TYR A 14 -19.70 14.83 3.81
CA TYR A 14 -19.64 14.02 5.04
C TYR A 14 -20.85 13.06 5.09
N PRO A 15 -20.88 12.02 4.22
CA PRO A 15 -22.00 11.09 4.19
C PRO A 15 -22.12 10.34 5.52
N LYS A 16 -23.32 10.30 6.09
CA LYS A 16 -23.59 9.77 7.42
C LYS A 16 -23.32 8.28 7.61
N GLU A 17 -23.49 7.48 6.58
CA GLU A 17 -23.42 6.02 6.67
C GLU A 17 -22.02 5.43 6.35
N ASP A 18 -20.98 6.27 6.37
CA ASP A 18 -19.61 5.82 6.21
C ASP A 18 -19.01 5.46 7.58
N GLU A 19 -18.17 4.39 7.62
CA GLU A 19 -17.47 3.97 8.86
C GLU A 19 -16.62 5.08 9.49
N GLY A 20 -16.25 6.08 8.70
CA GLY A 20 -15.43 7.23 9.09
C GLY A 20 -16.22 8.51 9.41
N CYS A 21 -17.58 8.53 9.41
CA CYS A 21 -18.34 9.75 9.65
C CYS A 21 -19.49 9.55 10.63
N GLU A 22 -19.63 10.47 11.59
CA GLU A 22 -20.70 10.47 12.59
C GLU A 22 -21.32 11.84 12.71
N TRP A 23 -22.67 11.88 12.86
CA TRP A 23 -23.46 13.10 13.03
C TRP A 23 -24.14 13.09 14.39
N LYS A 24 -23.96 14.17 15.18
CA LYS A 24 -24.49 14.27 16.54
C LYS A 24 -25.07 15.64 16.85
N GLU A 25 -26.08 15.65 17.72
CA GLU A 25 -26.73 16.88 18.15
C GLU A 25 -25.78 17.73 18.99
N PHE A 26 -25.30 17.24 20.11
CA PHE A 26 -24.48 17.94 21.10
C PHE A 26 -24.78 19.42 21.23
N LYS A 27 -26.06 19.71 21.57
CA LYS A 27 -26.56 21.10 21.68
C LYS A 27 -25.77 21.93 22.67
N ASN A 28 -25.43 21.33 23.82
CA ASN A 28 -24.71 22.00 24.88
C ASN A 28 -23.25 21.57 24.94
N LEU A 29 -22.44 22.05 23.99
CA LEU A 29 -21.03 21.72 23.91
C LEU A 29 -20.26 21.96 25.23
N LYS A 30 -20.68 22.87 26.08
CA LYS A 30 -20.03 23.10 27.38
C LYS A 30 -20.11 21.86 28.26
N ASN A 31 -21.21 21.13 28.26
CA ASN A 31 -21.41 19.91 29.04
C ASN A 31 -21.09 18.65 28.24
N ASP A 32 -21.37 18.67 26.93
CA ASP A 32 -21.25 17.47 26.06
C ASP A 32 -19.84 17.25 25.53
N PHE A 33 -18.93 18.22 25.68
CA PHE A 33 -17.53 18.07 25.14
C PHE A 33 -16.73 17.03 25.89
N SER A 34 -16.80 16.99 27.24
CA SER A 34 -16.17 16.00 28.10
C SER A 34 -17.09 15.67 29.28
N GLY A 35 -18.28 15.14 28.97
CA GLY A 35 -19.35 14.90 29.91
C GLY A 35 -19.39 13.50 30.47
N HIS A 36 -20.25 12.66 29.93
CA HIS A 36 -20.42 11.28 30.34
C HIS A 36 -19.83 10.31 29.32
N GLU A 37 -19.21 9.22 29.82
CA GLU A 37 -18.75 8.13 28.96
C GLU A 37 -19.83 7.72 27.96
N LYS A 38 -19.44 7.54 26.69
CA LYS A 38 -20.25 7.17 25.52
C LYS A 38 -21.12 8.28 24.93
N ASP A 39 -21.44 9.32 25.71
CA ASP A 39 -22.39 10.35 25.27
C ASP A 39 -21.72 11.74 25.14
N ASP A 40 -20.41 11.80 24.99
CA ASP A 40 -19.65 13.03 24.84
C ASP A 40 -18.73 13.04 23.61
N VAL A 41 -18.32 14.25 23.20
CA VAL A 41 -17.50 14.46 22.01
C VAL A 41 -16.20 13.67 22.08
N ILE A 42 -15.51 13.65 23.25
CA ILE A 42 -14.22 12.97 23.36
C ILE A 42 -14.33 11.45 23.23
N SER A 43 -15.45 10.83 23.63
CA SER A 43 -15.67 9.40 23.43
C SER A 43 -15.82 9.05 21.94
N TYR A 44 -16.53 9.89 21.15
CA TYR A 44 -16.60 9.71 19.70
C TYR A 44 -15.28 9.99 19.01
N VAL A 45 -14.50 10.99 19.47
CA VAL A 45 -13.16 11.25 18.97
C VAL A 45 -12.25 10.04 19.21
N SER A 46 -12.27 9.45 20.41
CA SER A 46 -11.52 8.22 20.71
C SER A 46 -11.93 7.07 19.77
N ALA A 47 -13.25 6.88 19.60
CA ALA A 47 -13.74 5.78 18.80
C ALA A 47 -13.36 5.90 17.31
N LEU A 48 -13.54 7.06 16.71
CA LEU A 48 -13.16 7.29 15.32
C LEU A 48 -11.63 7.19 15.14
N ALA A 49 -10.85 7.77 16.06
CA ALA A 49 -9.39 7.66 16.01
C ALA A 49 -8.89 6.21 16.11
N ASN A 50 -9.51 5.38 16.95
CA ASN A 50 -9.15 3.96 17.12
C ASN A 50 -9.62 3.07 15.95
N MET A 51 -10.40 3.62 15.03
CA MET A 51 -10.70 2.99 13.73
C MET A 51 -9.70 3.53 12.68
N GLU A 52 -10.17 4.15 11.62
CA GLU A 52 -9.30 4.70 10.56
C GLU A 52 -9.28 6.24 10.56
N GLY A 53 -9.69 6.87 11.66
CA GLY A 53 -9.96 8.31 11.72
C GLY A 53 -11.33 8.66 11.12
N GLY A 54 -11.54 9.93 10.81
CA GLY A 54 -12.78 10.34 10.16
C GLY A 54 -13.30 11.71 10.59
N HIS A 55 -14.63 11.87 10.56
CA HIS A 55 -15.28 13.14 10.79
C HIS A 55 -16.42 13.02 11.80
N LEU A 56 -16.47 13.95 12.75
CA LEU A 56 -17.61 14.11 13.66
C LEU A 56 -18.31 15.44 13.37
N VAL A 57 -19.54 15.37 12.87
CA VAL A 57 -20.36 16.55 12.59
C VAL A 57 -21.25 16.83 13.78
N ILE A 58 -21.13 18.00 14.38
CA ILE A 58 -21.81 18.42 15.61
C ILE A 58 -22.80 19.54 15.30
N GLY A 59 -23.98 19.52 15.94
CA GLY A 59 -25.05 20.50 15.75
C GLY A 59 -26.05 20.07 14.68
N VAL A 60 -26.13 18.79 14.41
CA VAL A 60 -27.04 18.21 13.42
C VAL A 60 -27.83 17.05 14.04
N GLU A 61 -29.13 16.99 13.77
CA GLU A 61 -30.01 15.92 14.25
C GLU A 61 -29.67 14.61 13.53
N ASP A 62 -29.36 13.60 14.31
CA ASP A 62 -28.84 12.31 13.85
C ASP A 62 -29.72 11.64 12.76
N LYS A 63 -31.05 11.58 12.97
CA LYS A 63 -31.97 10.86 12.07
C LYS A 63 -32.39 11.65 10.83
N THR A 64 -32.63 12.95 10.98
CA THR A 64 -33.20 13.80 9.92
C THR A 64 -32.16 14.59 9.18
N LEU A 65 -30.90 14.62 9.66
CA LEU A 65 -29.79 15.42 9.17
C LEU A 65 -30.09 16.92 9.13
N LYS A 66 -31.05 17.35 9.97
CA LYS A 66 -31.47 18.76 10.08
C LYS A 66 -30.49 19.52 10.96
N ILE A 67 -30.09 20.70 10.52
CA ILE A 67 -29.24 21.59 11.31
C ILE A 67 -30.03 22.14 12.48
N ILE A 68 -29.60 21.81 13.68
CA ILE A 68 -30.18 22.31 14.95
C ILE A 68 -29.28 23.37 15.57
N GLY A 69 -27.98 23.32 15.28
CA GLY A 69 -26.93 24.17 15.84
C GLY A 69 -26.49 23.73 17.23
N THR A 70 -25.33 24.19 17.65
CA THR A 70 -24.80 24.01 19.01
C THR A 70 -24.87 25.33 19.76
N ASP A 71 -24.97 25.28 21.09
CA ASP A 71 -24.72 26.44 21.92
C ASP A 71 -23.27 26.90 21.79
N THR A 72 -23.06 28.20 21.96
CA THR A 72 -21.74 28.80 21.87
C THR A 72 -20.79 28.13 22.87
N TYR A 73 -19.77 27.46 22.38
CA TYR A 73 -18.69 26.98 23.20
C TYR A 73 -17.77 28.16 23.55
N ASN A 74 -17.39 28.31 24.83
CA ASN A 74 -16.61 29.44 25.29
C ASN A 74 -15.15 29.46 24.82
N TYR A 75 -14.79 28.59 23.85
CA TYR A 75 -13.45 28.43 23.30
C TYR A 75 -13.49 28.59 21.78
N THR A 76 -12.43 29.10 21.22
CA THR A 76 -12.24 29.07 19.77
C THR A 76 -12.02 27.63 19.30
N THR A 77 -12.19 27.37 18.00
CA THR A 77 -11.89 26.03 17.40
C THR A 77 -10.47 25.57 17.71
N GLN A 78 -9.49 26.49 17.65
CA GLN A 78 -8.10 26.21 18.02
C GLN A 78 -7.92 25.79 19.48
N GLN A 79 -8.61 26.47 20.41
CA GLN A 79 -8.60 26.10 21.82
C GLN A 79 -9.31 24.76 22.06
N ALA A 80 -10.38 24.49 21.32
CA ALA A 80 -11.08 23.21 21.37
C ALA A 80 -10.19 22.06 20.85
N THR A 81 -9.48 22.26 19.75
CA THR A 81 -8.50 21.30 19.22
C THR A 81 -7.40 20.99 20.24
N LEU A 82 -6.82 22.03 20.87
CA LEU A 82 -5.83 21.83 21.93
C LEU A 82 -6.43 21.09 23.14
N ARG A 83 -7.67 21.34 23.48
CA ARG A 83 -8.36 20.64 24.58
C ARG A 83 -8.61 19.17 24.24
N LEU A 84 -8.94 18.83 22.98
CA LEU A 84 -9.04 17.43 22.53
C LEU A 84 -7.73 16.68 22.72
N THR A 85 -6.60 17.25 22.30
CA THR A 85 -5.29 16.61 22.49
C THR A 85 -4.91 16.42 23.96
N ASN A 86 -5.40 17.26 24.87
CA ASN A 86 -5.16 17.13 26.30
C ASN A 86 -6.07 16.09 26.98
N LEU A 87 -7.31 15.94 26.52
CA LEU A 87 -8.28 15.03 27.11
C LEU A 87 -8.25 13.63 26.50
N CYS A 88 -7.84 13.51 25.23
CA CYS A 88 -7.73 12.26 24.51
C CYS A 88 -6.26 11.82 24.53
N ALA A 89 -5.89 10.93 25.45
CA ALA A 89 -4.52 10.43 25.55
C ALA A 89 -4.12 9.72 24.25
N ASN A 90 -2.93 10.02 23.73
CA ASN A 90 -2.34 9.50 22.49
C ASN A 90 -3.01 10.02 21.19
N LEU A 91 -3.95 10.96 21.25
CA LEU A 91 -4.50 11.57 20.04
C LEU A 91 -3.41 12.40 19.35
N SER A 92 -3.22 12.17 18.03
CA SER A 92 -2.31 12.99 17.23
C SER A 92 -2.88 14.40 17.04
N SER A 93 -2.03 15.42 17.15
CA SER A 93 -2.38 16.78 16.75
C SER A 93 -2.26 16.99 15.23
N GLU A 94 -1.49 16.15 14.54
CA GLU A 94 -1.36 16.18 13.09
C GLU A 94 -2.61 15.60 12.45
N GLY A 95 -3.26 16.39 11.61
CA GLY A 95 -4.54 16.03 10.96
C GLY A 95 -5.79 16.26 11.83
N LEU A 96 -5.64 16.69 13.09
CA LEU A 96 -6.76 17.12 13.94
C LEU A 96 -7.10 18.58 13.67
N ASP A 97 -8.30 18.84 13.20
CA ASP A 97 -8.80 20.21 12.94
C ASP A 97 -10.30 20.32 13.21
N ILE A 98 -10.80 21.52 13.42
CA ILE A 98 -12.23 21.82 13.62
C ILE A 98 -12.63 22.95 12.67
N GLU A 99 -13.46 22.59 11.69
CA GLU A 99 -14.12 23.58 10.83
C GLU A 99 -15.43 24.06 11.48
N GLU A 100 -15.61 25.38 11.56
CA GLU A 100 -16.81 25.99 12.07
C GLU A 100 -17.64 26.61 10.94
N PHE A 101 -18.91 26.25 10.88
CA PHE A 101 -19.90 26.81 9.97
C PHE A 101 -20.97 27.55 10.74
N ILE A 102 -21.25 28.79 10.34
CA ILE A 102 -22.34 29.59 10.90
C ILE A 102 -23.32 29.90 9.77
N THR A 103 -24.61 29.58 9.98
CA THR A 103 -25.67 29.89 9.00
C THR A 103 -26.00 31.36 9.00
N GLU A 104 -26.15 31.97 7.81
CA GLU A 104 -26.45 33.42 7.66
C GLU A 104 -27.89 33.78 8.00
N ASP A 105 -28.81 32.86 7.77
CA ASP A 105 -30.25 33.04 7.94
C ASP A 105 -30.74 32.72 9.36
N THR A 106 -30.17 31.71 10.00
CA THR A 106 -30.65 31.25 11.34
C THR A 106 -29.59 31.36 12.43
N HIS A 107 -28.36 31.78 12.08
CA HIS A 107 -27.21 31.93 13.00
C HIS A 107 -26.90 30.70 13.83
N LYS A 108 -27.16 29.50 13.26
CA LYS A 108 -26.84 28.22 13.88
C LYS A 108 -25.40 27.86 13.62
N THR A 109 -24.69 27.36 14.62
CA THR A 109 -23.31 26.92 14.54
C THR A 109 -23.25 25.42 14.38
N VAL A 110 -22.47 24.94 13.42
CA VAL A 110 -22.16 23.53 13.18
C VAL A 110 -20.63 23.37 13.17
N TRP A 111 -20.12 22.36 13.86
CA TRP A 111 -18.72 22.01 13.83
C TRP A 111 -18.51 20.70 13.09
N VAL A 112 -17.46 20.64 12.28
CA VAL A 112 -16.92 19.41 11.70
C VAL A 112 -15.54 19.18 12.29
N ILE A 113 -15.39 18.15 13.10
CA ILE A 113 -14.11 17.76 13.67
C ILE A 113 -13.49 16.72 12.75
N HIS A 114 -12.32 17.04 12.17
CA HIS A 114 -11.47 16.14 11.42
C HIS A 114 -10.60 15.38 12.40
N ILE A 115 -10.78 14.05 12.47
CA ILE A 115 -10.14 13.20 13.48
C ILE A 115 -9.12 12.32 12.77
N PRO A 116 -7.82 12.46 13.10
CA PRO A 116 -6.81 11.58 12.55
C PRO A 116 -6.91 10.16 13.11
N LYS A 117 -6.45 9.18 12.35
CA LYS A 117 -6.24 7.82 12.85
C LYS A 117 -5.25 7.86 14.04
N HIS A 118 -5.40 6.93 14.98
CA HIS A 118 -4.44 6.72 16.06
C HIS A 118 -3.01 6.48 15.53
N GLN A 119 -2.02 6.81 16.34
CA GLN A 119 -0.64 6.46 16.01
C GLN A 119 -0.43 4.94 16.18
N PRO A 120 0.42 4.31 15.36
CA PRO A 120 0.73 2.90 15.48
C PRO A 120 1.13 2.52 16.90
N LYS A 121 0.57 1.42 17.42
CA LYS A 121 0.76 0.91 18.77
C LYS A 121 0.23 1.79 19.92
N LEU A 122 -0.47 2.89 19.62
CA LEU A 122 -0.95 3.85 20.59
C LEU A 122 -2.46 4.07 20.48
N PRO A 123 -3.28 3.22 21.10
CA PRO A 123 -4.73 3.47 21.17
C PRO A 123 -5.04 4.80 21.85
N VAL A 124 -6.09 5.48 21.39
CA VAL A 124 -6.56 6.74 21.97
C VAL A 124 -7.50 6.46 23.12
N TYR A 125 -7.15 6.96 24.31
CA TYR A 125 -7.92 6.77 25.54
C TYR A 125 -8.61 8.06 25.97
N VAL A 126 -9.83 7.90 26.48
CA VAL A 126 -10.60 8.94 27.18
C VAL A 126 -11.33 8.28 28.38
N HIS A 127 -11.51 9.00 29.46
CA HIS A 127 -12.13 8.44 30.68
C HIS A 127 -11.46 7.12 31.14
N ASN A 128 -10.14 6.96 30.92
CA ASN A 128 -9.36 5.74 31.17
C ASN A 128 -9.80 4.50 30.35
N LYS A 129 -10.54 4.70 29.27
CA LYS A 129 -11.01 3.65 28.34
C LYS A 129 -10.68 4.03 26.91
N ALA A 130 -10.53 3.03 26.06
CA ALA A 130 -10.46 3.21 24.62
C ALA A 130 -11.79 2.78 23.99
N TRP A 131 -12.27 3.54 23.02
CA TRP A 131 -13.55 3.30 22.37
C TRP A 131 -13.37 2.91 20.92
N GLN A 132 -14.34 2.17 20.39
CA GLN A 132 -14.49 1.87 18.95
C GLN A 132 -15.97 1.94 18.56
N ARG A 133 -16.25 2.00 17.25
CA ARG A 133 -17.59 1.85 16.71
C ARG A 133 -17.80 0.43 16.23
N ILE A 134 -18.97 -0.14 16.54
CA ILE A 134 -19.52 -1.34 15.92
C ILE A 134 -20.91 -0.98 15.46
N GLU A 135 -21.11 -0.92 14.16
CA GLU A 135 -22.32 -0.39 13.54
C GLU A 135 -22.62 1.04 14.07
N ASP A 136 -23.79 1.29 14.61
CA ASP A 136 -24.21 2.58 15.17
C ASP A 136 -23.87 2.75 16.68
N SER A 137 -23.16 1.80 17.26
CA SER A 137 -22.94 1.76 18.71
C SER A 137 -21.51 2.07 19.08
N LEU A 138 -21.32 2.92 20.10
CA LEU A 138 -20.05 3.17 20.75
C LEU A 138 -19.80 2.07 21.80
N VAL A 139 -18.76 1.28 21.61
CA VAL A 139 -18.38 0.21 22.53
C VAL A 139 -16.93 0.36 22.98
N GLU A 140 -16.59 -0.22 24.12
CA GLU A 140 -15.19 -0.28 24.56
C GLU A 140 -14.37 -1.10 23.55
N LEU A 141 -13.12 -0.69 23.34
CA LEU A 141 -12.23 -1.31 22.39
C LEU A 141 -12.09 -2.81 22.67
N THR A 142 -12.44 -3.64 21.67
CA THR A 142 -12.35 -5.10 21.84
C THR A 142 -10.90 -5.57 21.91
N PRO A 143 -10.62 -6.71 22.57
CA PRO A 143 -9.27 -7.27 22.62
C PRO A 143 -8.65 -7.48 21.24
N GLU A 144 -9.45 -7.89 20.26
CA GLU A 144 -9.02 -8.13 18.87
C GLU A 144 -8.57 -6.82 18.23
N ARG A 145 -9.35 -5.74 18.36
CA ARG A 145 -8.99 -4.43 17.82
C ARG A 145 -7.80 -3.82 18.56
N LEU A 146 -7.75 -3.96 19.89
CA LEU A 146 -6.61 -3.52 20.68
C LEU A 146 -5.32 -4.21 20.20
N ASN A 147 -5.33 -5.53 20.04
CA ASN A 147 -4.18 -6.26 19.52
C ASN A 147 -3.79 -5.80 18.11
N ALA A 148 -4.78 -5.59 17.23
CA ALA A 148 -4.52 -5.07 15.89
C ALA A 148 -3.79 -3.72 15.94
N ILE A 149 -4.20 -2.79 16.82
CA ILE A 149 -3.51 -1.49 17.00
C ILE A 149 -2.10 -1.68 17.56
N LEU A 150 -1.93 -2.55 18.55
CA LEU A 150 -0.62 -2.81 19.19
C LEU A 150 0.38 -3.49 18.24
N GLU A 151 -0.12 -4.24 17.27
CA GLU A 151 0.68 -4.89 16.23
C GLU A 151 0.96 -3.99 15.03
N GLU A 152 0.31 -2.82 14.93
CA GLU A 152 0.56 -1.89 13.83
C GLU A 152 2.03 -1.44 13.82
N THR A 153 2.64 -1.51 12.64
CA THR A 153 3.99 -0.97 12.45
C THR A 153 3.92 0.53 12.14
N SER A 154 4.85 1.30 12.69
CA SER A 154 4.99 2.72 12.33
C SER A 154 5.21 2.85 10.82
N PRO A 155 4.60 3.83 10.13
CA PRO A 155 4.92 4.15 8.74
C PRO A 155 6.41 4.46 8.51
N THR A 156 7.13 4.83 9.57
CA THR A 156 8.58 5.09 9.55
C THR A 156 9.42 3.86 9.91
N TYR A 157 8.80 2.74 10.31
CA TYR A 157 9.51 1.52 10.61
C TYR A 157 9.93 0.81 9.34
N ASP A 158 11.22 0.68 9.14
CA ASP A 158 11.81 -0.10 8.05
C ASP A 158 12.42 -1.39 8.59
N TRP A 159 11.66 -2.49 8.48
CA TRP A 159 12.11 -3.82 8.88
C TRP A 159 13.41 -4.23 8.19
N SER A 160 13.57 -3.82 6.92
CA SER A 160 14.72 -4.21 6.11
C SER A 160 16.02 -3.50 6.50
N ALA A 161 15.91 -2.34 7.18
CA ALA A 161 17.06 -1.58 7.67
C ALA A 161 17.63 -2.08 9.01
N GLU A 162 16.94 -2.98 9.69
CA GLU A 162 17.45 -3.53 10.95
C GLU A 162 18.78 -4.27 10.75
N THR A 163 19.76 -3.92 11.56
CA THR A 163 21.08 -4.56 11.55
C THR A 163 21.09 -5.84 12.37
N ILE A 164 21.79 -6.85 11.86
CA ILE A 164 21.92 -8.16 12.51
C ILE A 164 23.31 -8.25 13.14
N ALA A 165 23.35 -8.33 14.48
CA ALA A 165 24.62 -8.24 15.21
C ALA A 165 25.54 -9.43 14.95
N GLU A 166 24.97 -10.63 14.74
CA GLU A 166 25.68 -11.89 14.57
C GLU A 166 26.04 -12.19 13.11
N ALA A 167 25.42 -11.50 12.14
CA ALA A 167 25.66 -11.75 10.73
C ALA A 167 27.00 -11.16 10.25
N THR A 168 27.70 -11.92 9.44
CA THR A 168 29.02 -11.60 8.88
C THR A 168 29.02 -11.73 7.36
N LEU A 169 30.08 -11.26 6.69
CA LEU A 169 30.25 -11.49 5.25
C LEU A 169 30.29 -13.00 4.89
N GLY A 170 30.66 -13.86 5.85
CA GLY A 170 30.62 -15.31 5.68
C GLY A 170 29.21 -15.90 5.50
N ASP A 171 28.16 -15.14 5.86
CA ASP A 171 26.77 -15.52 5.71
C ASP A 171 26.18 -15.13 4.35
N LEU A 172 26.95 -14.41 3.52
CA LEU A 172 26.55 -14.00 2.18
C LEU A 172 27.00 -15.03 1.13
N GLU A 173 26.21 -15.16 0.06
CA GLU A 173 26.50 -16.04 -1.07
C GLU A 173 27.55 -15.38 -1.99
N PRO A 174 28.72 -15.99 -2.22
CA PRO A 174 29.78 -15.38 -3.02
C PRO A 174 29.35 -14.99 -4.45
N LYS A 175 28.50 -15.81 -5.09
CA LYS A 175 27.98 -15.51 -6.44
C LYS A 175 27.05 -14.29 -6.41
N ALA A 176 26.28 -14.13 -5.35
CA ALA A 176 25.41 -12.97 -5.19
C ALA A 176 26.23 -11.68 -4.95
N LEU A 177 27.30 -11.75 -4.14
CA LEU A 177 28.22 -10.64 -3.94
C LEU A 177 28.91 -10.22 -5.25
N GLN A 178 29.38 -11.19 -6.04
CA GLN A 178 29.99 -10.92 -7.35
C GLN A 178 28.97 -10.23 -8.28
N LYS A 179 27.75 -10.79 -8.41
CA LYS A 179 26.69 -10.17 -9.22
C LYS A 179 26.34 -8.78 -8.71
N ALA A 180 26.23 -8.58 -7.39
CA ALA A 180 25.97 -7.28 -6.80
C ALA A 180 27.02 -6.23 -7.19
N ARG A 181 28.30 -6.62 -7.22
CA ARG A 181 29.42 -5.75 -7.63
C ARG A 181 29.32 -5.36 -9.10
N GLU A 182 29.01 -6.32 -9.97
CA GLU A 182 28.84 -6.10 -11.41
C GLU A 182 27.64 -5.18 -11.70
N GLU A 183 26.50 -5.45 -11.06
CA GLU A 183 25.29 -4.64 -11.22
C GLU A 183 25.48 -3.22 -10.65
N TYR A 184 26.18 -3.07 -9.53
CA TYR A 184 26.51 -1.76 -8.97
C TYR A 184 27.33 -0.91 -9.95
N LYS A 185 28.33 -1.50 -10.62
CA LYS A 185 29.10 -0.82 -11.67
C LYS A 185 28.22 -0.37 -12.84
N SER A 186 27.27 -1.23 -13.23
CA SER A 186 26.34 -0.93 -14.32
C SER A 186 25.46 0.27 -14.00
N VAL A 187 24.96 0.34 -12.77
CA VAL A 187 24.09 1.46 -12.29
C VAL A 187 24.92 2.74 -12.07
N HIS A 188 26.18 2.61 -11.64
CA HIS A 188 27.04 3.72 -11.27
C HIS A 188 28.31 3.82 -12.16
N PRO A 189 28.20 4.08 -13.47
CA PRO A 189 29.33 4.03 -14.40
C PRO A 189 30.43 5.05 -14.07
N ARG A 190 30.13 6.13 -13.34
CA ARG A 190 31.11 7.15 -12.95
C ARG A 190 32.14 6.68 -11.93
N VAL A 191 31.81 5.68 -11.14
CA VAL A 191 32.68 5.12 -10.09
C VAL A 191 33.02 3.64 -10.35
N ALA A 192 32.69 3.13 -11.54
CA ALA A 192 32.87 1.71 -11.89
C ALA A 192 34.30 1.20 -11.67
N ASP A 193 35.31 2.01 -12.01
CA ASP A 193 36.72 1.65 -11.82
C ASP A 193 37.12 1.64 -10.33
N GLU A 194 36.48 2.45 -9.49
CA GLU A 194 36.75 2.50 -8.07
C GLU A 194 36.14 1.30 -7.33
N VAL A 195 34.98 0.79 -7.81
CA VAL A 195 34.25 -0.36 -7.19
C VAL A 195 35.14 -1.59 -7.03
N ASP A 196 36.11 -1.80 -7.93
CA ASP A 196 37.05 -2.94 -7.85
C ASP A 196 38.07 -2.78 -6.71
N THR A 197 38.24 -1.55 -6.19
CA THR A 197 39.15 -1.31 -5.07
C THR A 197 38.48 -1.43 -3.71
N TRP A 198 37.13 -1.40 -3.67
CA TRP A 198 36.38 -1.50 -2.43
C TRP A 198 36.33 -2.93 -1.90
N ASP A 199 36.43 -3.06 -0.59
CA ASP A 199 36.07 -4.32 0.04
C ASP A 199 34.54 -4.57 -0.02
N ASP A 200 34.11 -5.78 0.33
CA ASP A 200 32.70 -6.13 0.25
C ASP A 200 31.84 -5.33 1.23
N MET A 201 32.36 -4.98 2.42
CA MET A 201 31.60 -4.20 3.39
C MET A 201 31.43 -2.75 2.92
N GLU A 202 32.43 -2.16 2.27
CA GLU A 202 32.34 -0.84 1.67
C GLU A 202 31.30 -0.83 0.52
N LEU A 203 31.32 -1.83 -0.36
CA LEU A 203 30.31 -1.99 -1.41
C LEU A 203 28.90 -2.04 -0.82
N LEU A 204 28.68 -2.89 0.19
CA LEU A 204 27.39 -3.06 0.84
C LEU A 204 26.92 -1.80 1.58
N GLY A 205 27.85 -1.09 2.20
CA GLY A 205 27.56 0.21 2.83
C GLY A 205 27.10 1.26 1.82
N ARG A 206 27.78 1.35 0.67
CA ARG A 206 27.41 2.26 -0.44
C ARG A 206 26.11 1.85 -1.13
N ALA A 207 25.82 0.55 -1.17
CA ALA A 207 24.56 0.03 -1.69
C ALA A 207 23.37 0.24 -0.70
N GLY A 208 23.63 0.71 0.53
CA GLY A 208 22.59 0.96 1.52
C GLY A 208 22.08 -0.27 2.27
N VAL A 209 22.77 -1.42 2.14
CA VAL A 209 22.39 -2.68 2.77
C VAL A 209 23.31 -3.08 3.94
N ALA A 210 24.30 -2.25 4.27
CA ALA A 210 25.10 -2.36 5.48
C ALA A 210 25.18 -0.98 6.18
N VAL A 211 25.16 -0.97 7.50
CA VAL A 211 25.21 0.25 8.31
C VAL A 211 26.27 0.11 9.40
N LYS A 212 27.25 1.02 9.42
CA LYS A 212 28.33 1.02 10.41
C LYS A 212 29.05 -0.34 10.52
N GLY A 213 29.32 -0.98 9.38
CA GLY A 213 30.01 -2.26 9.31
C GLY A 213 29.17 -3.47 9.74
N LYS A 214 27.84 -3.33 9.86
CA LYS A 214 26.90 -4.41 10.17
C LYS A 214 25.96 -4.64 9.00
N LEU A 215 25.69 -5.91 8.70
CA LEU A 215 24.73 -6.30 7.70
C LEU A 215 23.30 -6.00 8.17
N THR A 216 22.44 -5.55 7.24
CA THR A 216 21.01 -5.37 7.48
C THR A 216 20.22 -6.61 7.04
N ARG A 217 18.94 -6.69 7.42
CA ARG A 217 18.04 -7.73 6.89
C ARG A 217 17.93 -7.65 5.36
N ALA A 218 18.01 -6.44 4.78
CA ALA A 218 18.06 -6.27 3.32
C ALA A 218 19.28 -6.97 2.70
N ALA A 219 20.46 -6.90 3.32
CA ALA A 219 21.64 -7.61 2.84
C ALA A 219 21.41 -9.12 2.82
N ILE A 220 20.84 -9.69 3.87
CA ILE A 220 20.54 -11.12 3.95
C ILE A 220 19.48 -11.54 2.93
N LEU A 221 18.41 -10.74 2.75
CA LEU A 221 17.39 -11.01 1.71
C LEU A 221 17.99 -11.08 0.32
N LEU A 222 18.81 -10.09 -0.04
CA LEU A 222 19.33 -9.95 -1.40
C LEU A 222 20.51 -10.86 -1.67
N LEU A 223 21.38 -11.10 -0.67
CA LEU A 223 22.71 -11.67 -0.87
C LEU A 223 23.02 -12.88 0.05
N GLY A 224 22.17 -13.16 1.05
CA GLY A 224 22.42 -14.20 2.05
C GLY A 224 22.43 -15.61 1.47
N LYS A 225 23.27 -16.49 2.02
CA LYS A 225 23.20 -17.94 1.71
C LYS A 225 21.83 -18.50 2.11
N PRO A 226 21.34 -19.58 1.48
CA PRO A 226 20.09 -20.23 1.92
C PRO A 226 20.09 -20.62 3.41
N THR A 227 21.24 -20.97 3.97
CA THR A 227 21.41 -21.28 5.40
C THR A 227 21.23 -20.06 6.30
N SER A 228 21.41 -18.84 5.80
CA SER A 228 21.32 -17.59 6.55
C SER A 228 19.88 -17.07 6.69
N VAL A 229 18.89 -17.78 6.15
CA VAL A 229 17.47 -17.41 6.26
C VAL A 229 16.99 -17.31 7.72
N HIS A 230 17.63 -18.00 8.67
CA HIS A 230 17.29 -17.95 10.09
C HIS A 230 17.44 -16.54 10.68
N PHE A 231 18.30 -15.69 10.13
CA PHE A 231 18.44 -14.28 10.55
C PHE A 231 17.21 -13.42 10.23
N LEU A 232 16.35 -13.91 9.33
CA LEU A 232 15.15 -13.20 8.94
C LEU A 232 13.90 -13.66 9.73
N ALA A 233 14.02 -14.69 10.56
CA ALA A 233 12.90 -15.19 11.36
C ALA A 233 12.27 -14.07 12.22
N PRO A 234 10.91 -14.06 12.37
CA PRO A 234 9.94 -15.04 11.89
C PRO A 234 9.44 -14.83 10.45
N SER A 235 10.03 -13.91 9.69
CA SER A 235 9.65 -13.59 8.32
C SER A 235 9.86 -14.77 7.37
N VAL A 236 8.97 -14.93 6.38
CA VAL A 236 9.06 -15.97 5.37
C VAL A 236 9.68 -15.39 4.10
N ALA A 237 11.01 -15.42 4.01
CA ALA A 237 11.79 -14.93 2.86
C ALA A 237 11.79 -15.96 1.72
N THR A 238 10.63 -16.15 1.07
CA THR A 238 10.43 -17.17 0.04
C THR A 238 9.53 -16.64 -1.07
N ILE A 239 9.88 -16.93 -2.31
CA ILE A 239 9.00 -16.80 -3.49
C ILE A 239 8.49 -18.19 -3.81
N THR A 240 7.18 -18.35 -4.00
CA THR A 240 6.58 -19.62 -4.38
C THR A 240 5.94 -19.51 -5.75
N TRP A 241 6.42 -20.27 -6.72
CA TRP A 241 5.76 -20.44 -8.00
C TRP A 241 4.88 -21.69 -8.00
N VAL A 242 3.68 -21.57 -8.56
CA VAL A 242 2.71 -22.66 -8.71
C VAL A 242 2.17 -22.65 -10.13
N LEU A 243 2.16 -23.82 -10.78
CA LEU A 243 1.52 -24.02 -12.07
C LEU A 243 0.17 -24.69 -11.90
N ILE A 244 -0.87 -24.04 -12.41
CA ILE A 244 -2.24 -24.54 -12.44
C ILE A 244 -2.64 -24.76 -13.90
N ASP A 245 -3.26 -25.88 -14.20
CA ASP A 245 -3.74 -26.17 -15.55
C ASP A 245 -5.15 -25.61 -15.83
N GLY A 246 -5.69 -25.88 -17.04
CA GLY A 246 -7.02 -25.47 -17.44
C GLY A 246 -8.16 -26.19 -16.71
N GLN A 247 -7.87 -27.15 -15.86
CA GLN A 247 -8.83 -27.88 -15.01
C GLN A 247 -8.71 -27.47 -13.52
N GLU A 248 -7.99 -26.38 -13.25
CA GLU A 248 -7.72 -25.85 -11.91
C GLU A 248 -6.90 -26.79 -11.01
N GLU A 249 -6.21 -27.77 -11.61
CA GLU A 249 -5.35 -28.69 -10.87
C GLU A 249 -3.91 -28.17 -10.82
N LYS A 250 -3.26 -28.29 -9.66
CA LYS A 250 -1.85 -27.99 -9.49
C LYS A 250 -1.02 -29.04 -10.21
N ARG A 251 -0.19 -28.60 -11.15
CA ARG A 251 0.69 -29.48 -11.97
C ARG A 251 2.14 -29.46 -11.51
N ASP A 252 2.59 -28.31 -11.01
CA ASP A 252 3.97 -28.15 -10.53
C ASP A 252 4.04 -27.01 -9.53
N TYR A 253 5.07 -26.98 -8.70
CA TYR A 253 5.38 -25.86 -7.81
C TYR A 253 6.85 -25.88 -7.41
N GLU A 254 7.40 -24.70 -7.11
CA GLU A 254 8.75 -24.56 -6.59
C GLU A 254 8.85 -23.40 -5.61
N HIS A 255 9.73 -23.57 -4.63
CA HIS A 255 10.02 -22.55 -3.62
C HIS A 255 11.44 -22.03 -3.83
N PHE A 256 11.56 -20.71 -3.97
CA PHE A 256 12.82 -20.00 -4.13
C PHE A 256 13.10 -19.23 -2.84
N THR A 257 14.21 -19.54 -2.18
CA THR A 257 14.66 -18.81 -1.00
C THR A 257 15.72 -17.77 -1.37
N ILE A 258 16.27 -17.08 -0.37
CA ILE A 258 17.41 -16.16 -0.56
C ILE A 258 18.61 -16.89 -1.18
N PRO A 259 19.50 -16.18 -1.90
CA PRO A 259 19.55 -14.73 -2.15
C PRO A 259 18.64 -14.27 -3.31
N PHE A 260 17.77 -13.29 -3.07
CA PHE A 260 16.82 -12.85 -4.08
C PHE A 260 17.48 -12.22 -5.32
N LEU A 261 18.69 -11.67 -5.21
CA LEU A 261 19.44 -11.18 -6.36
C LEU A 261 19.71 -12.27 -7.43
N LEU A 262 19.76 -13.54 -7.02
CA LEU A 262 19.95 -14.67 -7.93
C LEU A 262 18.63 -15.38 -8.23
N THR A 263 17.87 -15.71 -7.19
CA THR A 263 16.71 -16.61 -7.28
C THR A 263 15.50 -16.00 -7.96
N VAL A 264 15.40 -14.67 -8.06
CA VAL A 264 14.36 -13.98 -8.85
C VAL A 264 14.43 -14.38 -10.33
N ASP A 265 15.61 -14.42 -10.92
CA ASP A 265 15.78 -14.81 -12.31
C ASP A 265 15.38 -16.28 -12.51
N GLU A 266 15.70 -17.16 -11.56
CA GLU A 266 15.31 -18.58 -11.57
C GLU A 266 13.77 -18.72 -11.45
N ALA A 267 13.14 -17.94 -10.58
CA ALA A 267 11.69 -17.94 -10.41
C ALA A 267 10.96 -17.47 -11.68
N LEU A 268 11.44 -16.38 -12.29
CA LEU A 268 10.90 -15.86 -13.56
C LEU A 268 11.07 -16.85 -14.72
N ALA A 269 12.18 -17.60 -14.74
CA ALA A 269 12.43 -18.61 -15.76
C ALA A 269 11.47 -19.81 -15.70
N LYS A 270 10.72 -20.00 -14.60
CA LYS A 270 9.65 -21.00 -14.51
C LYS A 270 8.42 -20.61 -15.31
N ILE A 271 8.18 -19.33 -15.52
CA ILE A 271 7.04 -18.86 -16.32
C ILE A 271 7.26 -19.28 -17.78
N ARG A 272 6.35 -20.07 -18.32
CA ARG A 272 6.51 -20.70 -19.66
C ARG A 272 6.56 -19.70 -20.81
N ASN A 273 5.96 -18.54 -20.67
CA ASN A 273 5.95 -17.41 -21.61
C ASN A 273 5.88 -17.83 -23.10
N LEU A 274 4.84 -18.59 -23.44
CA LEU A 274 4.66 -19.20 -24.74
C LEU A 274 4.41 -18.15 -25.83
N ASN A 275 4.77 -18.48 -27.09
CA ASN A 275 4.42 -17.66 -28.24
C ASN A 275 2.96 -17.88 -28.62
N GLN A 276 2.21 -16.81 -28.73
CA GLN A 276 0.85 -16.81 -29.26
C GLN A 276 0.82 -16.35 -30.72
N ARG A 277 0.02 -17.01 -31.53
CA ARG A 277 -0.24 -16.61 -32.91
C ARG A 277 -1.59 -15.90 -32.97
N ILE A 278 -1.55 -14.63 -33.27
CA ILE A 278 -2.75 -13.81 -33.45
C ILE A 278 -2.92 -13.60 -34.95
N LEU A 279 -4.05 -14.06 -35.51
CA LEU A 279 -4.37 -13.84 -36.92
C LEU A 279 -5.32 -12.64 -37.02
N PRO A 280 -4.81 -11.41 -37.30
CA PRO A 280 -5.69 -10.26 -37.47
C PRO A 280 -6.60 -10.47 -38.68
N GLY A 281 -7.88 -10.14 -38.54
CA GLY A 281 -8.83 -10.24 -39.65
C GLY A 281 -8.34 -9.48 -40.91
N GLY A 282 -8.23 -10.18 -42.02
CA GLY A 282 -7.78 -9.62 -43.31
C GLY A 282 -6.28 -9.72 -43.59
N THR A 283 -5.48 -10.36 -42.73
CA THR A 283 -4.06 -10.66 -42.98
C THR A 283 -3.85 -12.15 -43.24
N LEU A 284 -2.92 -12.45 -44.15
CA LEU A 284 -2.52 -13.85 -44.46
C LEU A 284 -1.49 -14.42 -43.48
N PHE A 285 -0.84 -13.55 -42.71
CA PHE A 285 0.22 -13.93 -41.81
C PHE A 285 -0.15 -13.62 -40.34
N PRO A 286 0.03 -14.57 -39.41
CA PRO A 286 -0.19 -14.30 -37.98
C PRO A 286 0.92 -13.43 -37.41
N ASP A 287 0.53 -12.50 -36.52
CA ASP A 287 1.47 -11.86 -35.61
C ASP A 287 1.86 -12.86 -34.52
N ILE A 288 3.16 -12.97 -34.23
CA ILE A 288 3.69 -13.81 -33.15
C ILE A 288 4.01 -12.89 -31.98
N VAL A 289 3.31 -13.09 -30.85
CA VAL A 289 3.49 -12.31 -29.63
C VAL A 289 3.78 -13.25 -28.46
N LYS A 290 4.77 -12.94 -27.60
CA LYS A 290 4.96 -13.67 -26.35
C LYS A 290 3.75 -13.45 -25.43
N GLN A 291 3.39 -14.43 -24.60
CA GLN A 291 2.29 -14.29 -23.63
C GLN A 291 2.53 -13.12 -22.68
N TYR A 292 3.75 -12.98 -22.18
CA TYR A 292 4.08 -11.93 -21.21
C TYR A 292 5.25 -11.11 -21.72
N ASP A 293 5.20 -9.80 -21.46
CA ASP A 293 6.34 -8.92 -21.60
C ASP A 293 7.31 -9.17 -20.44
N GLU A 294 8.59 -9.44 -20.78
CA GLU A 294 9.61 -9.82 -19.79
C GLU A 294 9.86 -8.71 -18.75
N TYR A 295 9.81 -7.45 -19.17
CA TYR A 295 9.90 -6.33 -18.26
C TYR A 295 8.72 -6.31 -17.28
N SER A 296 7.50 -6.49 -17.78
CA SER A 296 6.29 -6.42 -16.96
C SER A 296 6.24 -7.48 -15.86
N ILE A 297 6.55 -8.75 -16.19
CA ILE A 297 6.57 -9.82 -15.17
C ILE A 297 7.69 -9.63 -14.14
N ARG A 298 8.85 -9.14 -14.58
CA ARG A 298 9.97 -8.78 -13.69
C ARG A 298 9.61 -7.64 -12.76
N GLU A 299 9.04 -6.57 -13.30
CA GLU A 299 8.63 -5.40 -12.54
C GLU A 299 7.59 -5.75 -11.47
N ILE A 300 6.57 -6.57 -11.82
CA ILE A 300 5.54 -6.97 -10.85
C ILE A 300 6.15 -7.83 -9.73
N LEU A 301 7.03 -8.77 -10.04
CA LEU A 301 7.70 -9.60 -9.02
C LEU A 301 8.61 -8.75 -8.12
N HIS A 302 9.40 -7.85 -8.70
CA HIS A 302 10.23 -6.96 -7.92
C HIS A 302 9.42 -6.04 -7.00
N ASN A 303 8.29 -5.52 -7.48
CA ASN A 303 7.37 -4.73 -6.66
C ASN A 303 6.77 -5.58 -5.52
N ALA A 304 6.40 -6.82 -5.79
CA ALA A 304 5.91 -7.73 -4.75
C ALA A 304 6.97 -7.96 -3.65
N ILE A 305 8.25 -8.12 -4.01
CA ILE A 305 9.38 -8.25 -3.06
C ILE A 305 9.62 -6.95 -2.30
N ALA A 306 9.68 -5.81 -3.00
CA ALA A 306 9.97 -4.50 -2.42
C ALA A 306 8.89 -4.05 -1.42
N HIS A 307 7.62 -4.41 -1.70
CA HIS A 307 6.46 -3.98 -0.91
C HIS A 307 5.90 -5.06 0.02
N GLN A 308 6.46 -6.28 0.02
CA GLN A 308 6.12 -7.32 0.99
C GLN A 308 6.25 -6.80 2.42
N ASP A 309 5.25 -7.05 3.23
CA ASP A 309 5.34 -6.84 4.68
C ASP A 309 6.01 -8.04 5.33
N TYR A 310 7.32 -7.95 5.55
CA TYR A 310 8.11 -9.02 6.14
C TYR A 310 7.86 -9.23 7.64
N THR A 311 7.03 -8.39 8.27
CA THR A 311 6.57 -8.64 9.65
C THR A 311 5.43 -9.65 9.68
N MET A 312 4.74 -9.85 8.55
CA MET A 312 3.74 -10.90 8.36
C MET A 312 4.44 -12.22 8.03
N GLN A 313 3.88 -13.35 8.47
CA GLN A 313 4.40 -14.68 8.14
C GLN A 313 3.89 -15.17 6.77
N GLU A 314 3.92 -14.28 5.79
CA GLU A 314 3.46 -14.53 4.42
C GLU A 314 4.63 -14.51 3.45
N ARG A 315 4.43 -15.14 2.31
CA ARG A 315 5.41 -15.24 1.24
C ARG A 315 4.94 -14.57 -0.02
N VAL A 316 5.87 -14.17 -0.88
CA VAL A 316 5.53 -13.76 -2.24
C VAL A 316 5.10 -14.99 -3.04
N THR A 317 3.96 -14.93 -3.73
CA THR A 317 3.47 -16.02 -4.56
C THR A 317 3.38 -15.62 -6.03
N MET A 318 3.60 -16.58 -6.91
CA MET A 318 3.43 -16.50 -8.35
C MET A 318 2.57 -17.68 -8.79
N VAL A 319 1.34 -17.43 -9.24
CA VAL A 319 0.43 -18.50 -9.72
C VAL A 319 0.28 -18.36 -11.23
N GLU A 320 0.82 -19.32 -11.96
CA GLU A 320 0.70 -19.39 -13.41
C GLU A 320 -0.46 -20.30 -13.82
N THR A 321 -1.32 -19.76 -14.67
CA THR A 321 -2.40 -20.48 -15.35
C THR A 321 -2.15 -20.47 -16.87
N PRO A 322 -2.95 -21.18 -17.69
CA PRO A 322 -2.82 -21.11 -19.15
C PRO A 322 -2.92 -19.70 -19.73
N ASP A 323 -3.68 -18.82 -19.06
CA ASP A 323 -4.08 -17.52 -19.61
C ASP A 323 -3.53 -16.32 -18.83
N SER A 324 -2.91 -16.54 -17.67
CA SER A 324 -2.44 -15.46 -16.79
C SER A 324 -1.34 -15.89 -15.84
N VAL A 325 -0.61 -14.90 -15.31
CA VAL A 325 0.23 -15.04 -14.11
C VAL A 325 -0.26 -14.07 -13.05
N THR A 326 -0.46 -14.56 -11.83
CA THR A 326 -0.90 -13.79 -10.68
C THR A 326 0.23 -13.73 -9.67
N PHE A 327 0.57 -12.53 -9.21
CA PHE A 327 1.55 -12.27 -8.17
C PHE A 327 0.84 -11.76 -6.93
N SER A 328 1.19 -12.28 -5.75
CA SER A 328 0.60 -11.79 -4.49
C SER A 328 1.68 -11.55 -3.45
N ASN A 329 1.48 -10.51 -2.65
CA ASN A 329 2.32 -10.20 -1.50
C ASN A 329 1.49 -9.65 -0.33
N GLY A 330 1.95 -9.88 0.90
CA GLY A 330 1.35 -9.31 2.10
C GLY A 330 1.70 -7.82 2.24
N GLY A 331 0.77 -7.05 2.81
CA GLY A 331 0.91 -5.63 3.13
C GLY A 331 -0.10 -4.74 2.43
N TYR A 332 -0.21 -3.50 2.93
CA TYR A 332 -1.09 -2.50 2.32
C TYR A 332 -0.51 -1.95 1.02
N PHE A 333 -1.37 -1.59 0.09
CA PHE A 333 -0.99 -0.90 -1.15
C PHE A 333 -0.72 0.59 -0.85
N LEU A 334 0.55 0.96 -0.72
CA LEU A 334 0.99 2.29 -0.27
C LEU A 334 0.47 3.46 -1.13
N PRO A 335 0.31 3.36 -2.46
CA PRO A 335 -0.28 4.44 -3.27
C PRO A 335 -1.77 4.70 -2.98
N GLY A 336 -2.43 3.84 -2.20
CA GLY A 336 -3.85 3.91 -1.86
C GLY A 336 -4.77 3.46 -3.00
N SER A 337 -4.49 3.82 -4.25
CA SER A 337 -5.24 3.36 -5.42
C SER A 337 -4.32 3.12 -6.62
N VAL A 338 -4.75 2.23 -7.52
CA VAL A 338 -4.03 1.94 -8.78
C VAL A 338 -3.95 3.19 -9.65
N ARG A 339 -5.00 4.00 -9.67
CA ARG A 339 -5.03 5.26 -10.39
C ARG A 339 -3.91 6.20 -9.91
N ASN A 340 -3.80 6.38 -8.60
CA ASN A 340 -2.73 7.20 -8.02
C ASN A 340 -1.33 6.69 -8.42
N ALA A 341 -1.14 5.37 -8.42
CA ALA A 341 0.12 4.76 -8.83
C ALA A 341 0.46 4.98 -10.31
N ILE A 342 -0.54 4.96 -11.21
CA ILE A 342 -0.37 5.23 -12.64
C ILE A 342 -0.12 6.72 -12.90
N GLU A 343 -0.79 7.61 -12.18
CA GLU A 343 -0.70 9.07 -12.34
C GLU A 343 0.58 9.65 -11.70
N GLN A 344 1.24 8.91 -10.83
CA GLN A 344 2.46 9.34 -10.17
C GLN A 344 3.58 9.60 -11.19
N THR A 345 4.09 10.84 -11.21
CA THR A 345 5.12 11.29 -12.17
C THR A 345 6.53 11.35 -11.57
N GLY A 346 6.68 11.05 -10.29
CA GLY A 346 7.95 11.13 -9.56
C GLY A 346 8.19 9.92 -8.67
N PRO A 347 9.35 9.88 -7.98
CA PRO A 347 9.68 8.83 -7.04
C PRO A 347 8.61 8.65 -5.96
N GLN A 348 8.43 7.43 -5.49
CA GLN A 348 7.51 7.12 -4.41
C GLN A 348 7.94 7.84 -3.12
N LYS A 349 6.99 8.46 -2.41
CA LYS A 349 7.30 9.23 -1.20
C LYS A 349 7.57 8.34 0.01
N TYR A 350 6.95 7.17 0.06
CA TYR A 350 7.01 6.25 1.19
C TYR A 350 7.37 4.85 0.71
N TYR A 351 8.31 4.22 1.40
CA TYR A 351 8.74 2.85 1.16
C TYR A 351 8.57 2.06 2.45
N ARG A 352 7.96 0.89 2.38
CA ARG A 352 7.86 -0.02 3.53
C ARG A 352 9.23 -0.56 3.93
N ASN A 353 10.04 -0.92 2.93
CA ASN A 353 11.36 -1.51 3.09
C ASN A 353 12.39 -0.64 2.35
N TYR A 354 12.68 0.54 2.91
CA TYR A 354 13.54 1.52 2.23
C TYR A 354 14.95 0.98 1.97
N ALA A 355 15.58 0.33 2.97
CA ALA A 355 16.93 -0.24 2.78
C ALA A 355 16.94 -1.36 1.74
N LEU A 356 15.90 -2.19 1.68
CA LEU A 356 15.73 -3.20 0.64
C LEU A 356 15.61 -2.54 -0.74
N CYS A 357 14.75 -1.54 -0.88
CA CYS A 357 14.58 -0.82 -2.14
C CYS A 357 15.88 -0.14 -2.60
N GLN A 358 16.66 0.45 -1.67
CA GLN A 358 17.97 1.02 -1.99
C GLN A 358 18.93 -0.05 -2.52
N GLY A 359 18.99 -1.20 -1.88
CA GLY A 359 19.78 -2.34 -2.37
C GLY A 359 19.32 -2.81 -3.75
N MET A 360 18.02 -2.97 -3.95
CA MET A 360 17.45 -3.39 -5.23
C MET A 360 17.75 -2.40 -6.38
N VAL A 361 17.72 -1.09 -6.10
CA VAL A 361 18.13 -0.05 -7.06
C VAL A 361 19.60 -0.17 -7.40
N ASN A 362 20.47 -0.24 -6.38
CA ASN A 362 21.91 -0.27 -6.55
C ASN A 362 22.42 -1.58 -7.20
N PHE A 363 21.61 -2.64 -7.12
CA PHE A 363 21.87 -3.94 -7.77
C PHE A 363 21.01 -4.14 -9.04
N ASN A 364 20.53 -3.05 -9.66
CA ASN A 364 19.85 -3.05 -10.95
C ASN A 364 18.59 -3.94 -11.03
N MET A 365 17.91 -4.14 -9.90
CA MET A 365 16.65 -4.88 -9.87
C MET A 365 15.45 -4.00 -10.17
N ILE A 366 15.40 -2.77 -9.63
CA ILE A 366 14.33 -1.79 -9.83
C ILE A 366 14.89 -0.43 -10.21
N ASP A 367 14.06 0.40 -10.86
CA ASP A 367 14.39 1.81 -11.10
C ASP A 367 13.73 2.73 -10.06
N THR A 368 14.25 3.96 -9.91
CA THR A 368 13.76 4.95 -8.94
C THR A 368 12.75 5.93 -9.52
N ILE A 369 12.41 5.83 -10.81
CA ILE A 369 11.66 6.89 -11.51
C ILE A 369 10.15 6.81 -11.26
N GLY A 370 9.68 5.72 -10.62
CA GLY A 370 8.26 5.53 -10.26
C GLY A 370 7.33 5.31 -11.46
N ARG A 371 7.87 4.82 -12.58
CA ARG A 371 7.09 4.56 -13.81
C ARG A 371 6.74 3.10 -14.04
N GLY A 372 7.16 2.20 -13.15
CA GLY A 372 7.05 0.75 -13.32
C GLY A 372 5.63 0.30 -13.57
N ILE A 373 4.69 0.63 -12.70
CA ILE A 373 3.28 0.26 -12.84
C ILE A 373 2.70 0.81 -14.14
N ARG A 374 2.89 2.11 -14.42
CA ARG A 374 2.40 2.72 -15.66
C ARG A 374 2.93 2.02 -16.91
N LYS A 375 4.21 1.61 -16.90
CA LYS A 375 4.84 0.91 -18.01
C LYS A 375 4.21 -0.47 -18.22
N VAL A 376 3.92 -1.22 -17.16
CA VAL A 376 3.20 -2.50 -17.24
C VAL A 376 1.86 -2.35 -17.96
N PHE A 377 1.06 -1.33 -17.60
CA PHE A 377 -0.20 -1.03 -18.28
C PHE A 377 0.03 -0.66 -19.76
N THR A 378 1.03 0.17 -20.03
CA THR A 378 1.35 0.59 -21.40
C THR A 378 1.81 -0.59 -22.28
N GLU A 379 2.60 -1.52 -21.72
CA GLU A 379 3.03 -2.72 -22.47
C GLU A 379 1.84 -3.66 -22.76
N GLN A 380 0.89 -3.82 -21.84
CA GLN A 380 -0.34 -4.58 -22.10
C GLN A 380 -1.18 -3.89 -23.21
N GLN A 381 -1.33 -2.56 -23.17
CA GLN A 381 -2.02 -1.78 -24.21
C GLN A 381 -1.39 -1.99 -25.60
N LYS A 382 -0.07 -1.83 -25.72
CA LYS A 382 0.67 -2.01 -26.97
C LYS A 382 0.52 -3.40 -27.57
N ARG A 383 0.30 -4.40 -26.72
CA ARG A 383 0.14 -5.80 -27.09
C ARG A 383 -1.31 -6.18 -27.32
N PHE A 384 -2.23 -5.24 -27.11
CA PHE A 384 -3.68 -5.43 -27.19
C PHE A 384 -4.20 -6.53 -26.24
N PHE A 385 -3.54 -6.72 -25.13
CA PHE A 385 -3.96 -7.63 -24.06
C PHE A 385 -4.79 -6.87 -23.02
N PRO A 386 -5.59 -7.57 -22.20
CA PRO A 386 -6.31 -6.95 -21.10
C PRO A 386 -5.37 -6.22 -20.15
N MET A 387 -5.88 -5.17 -19.52
CA MET A 387 -5.12 -4.42 -18.52
C MET A 387 -4.81 -5.30 -17.31
N PRO A 388 -3.69 -5.04 -16.60
CA PRO A 388 -3.40 -5.73 -15.35
C PRO A 388 -4.52 -5.51 -14.33
N ASP A 389 -4.97 -6.59 -13.68
CA ASP A 389 -5.95 -6.52 -12.60
C ASP A 389 -5.24 -6.46 -11.25
N TYR A 390 -5.55 -5.42 -10.47
CA TYR A 390 -5.02 -5.19 -9.12
C TYR A 390 -6.13 -5.39 -8.10
N GLN A 391 -6.03 -6.43 -7.31
CA GLN A 391 -6.92 -6.70 -6.19
C GLN A 391 -6.21 -6.29 -4.89
N ILE A 392 -6.80 -5.33 -4.19
CA ILE A 392 -6.26 -4.78 -2.94
C ILE A 392 -7.23 -5.17 -1.83
N ASP A 393 -6.88 -6.21 -1.08
CA ASP A 393 -7.65 -6.66 0.08
C ASP A 393 -7.09 -6.01 1.35
N GLN A 394 -7.74 -4.94 1.79
CA GLN A 394 -7.31 -4.21 3.00
C GLN A 394 -7.53 -5.03 4.28
N ALA A 395 -8.56 -5.88 4.32
CA ALA A 395 -8.86 -6.70 5.49
C ALA A 395 -7.81 -7.79 5.70
N LYS A 396 -7.37 -8.43 4.61
CA LYS A 396 -6.29 -9.42 4.63
C LYS A 396 -4.91 -8.81 4.57
N LYS A 397 -4.80 -7.51 4.29
CA LYS A 397 -3.53 -6.82 4.03
C LYS A 397 -2.75 -7.51 2.89
N GLU A 398 -3.42 -7.79 1.78
CA GLU A 398 -2.85 -8.50 0.63
C GLU A 398 -3.01 -7.67 -0.65
N VAL A 399 -1.96 -7.64 -1.45
CA VAL A 399 -1.98 -7.05 -2.80
C VAL A 399 -1.76 -8.17 -3.81
N THR A 400 -2.71 -8.32 -4.74
CA THR A 400 -2.65 -9.30 -5.81
C THR A 400 -2.66 -8.59 -7.15
N VAL A 401 -1.71 -8.95 -8.03
CA VAL A 401 -1.58 -8.39 -9.38
C VAL A 401 -1.66 -9.52 -10.39
N LYS A 402 -2.68 -9.50 -11.25
CA LYS A 402 -2.85 -10.48 -12.31
C LYS A 402 -2.52 -9.84 -13.66
N ILE A 403 -1.61 -10.46 -14.41
CA ILE A 403 -1.28 -10.09 -15.79
C ILE A 403 -1.77 -11.15 -16.75
N TYR A 404 -2.44 -10.71 -17.80
CA TYR A 404 -3.03 -11.59 -18.80
C TYR A 404 -2.07 -11.84 -19.95
N GLY A 405 -1.94 -13.12 -20.34
CA GLY A 405 -1.12 -13.58 -21.46
C GLY A 405 -1.96 -14.08 -22.63
N LYS A 406 -3.24 -13.70 -22.71
CA LYS A 406 -4.16 -14.11 -23.76
C LYS A 406 -5.10 -12.97 -24.11
N LEU A 407 -5.48 -12.89 -25.38
CA LEU A 407 -6.58 -12.05 -25.83
C LEU A 407 -7.89 -12.54 -25.21
N ILE A 408 -8.60 -11.67 -24.52
CA ILE A 408 -9.93 -12.02 -23.99
C ILE A 408 -10.95 -12.07 -25.13
N ASN A 409 -10.88 -11.10 -26.05
CA ASN A 409 -11.90 -10.90 -27.06
C ASN A 409 -11.29 -10.34 -28.36
N GLU A 410 -11.59 -10.99 -29.49
CA GLU A 410 -11.15 -10.52 -30.81
C GLU A 410 -11.76 -9.15 -31.18
N GLN A 411 -12.94 -8.82 -30.66
CA GLN A 411 -13.57 -7.52 -30.88
C GLN A 411 -12.82 -6.39 -30.16
N TYR A 412 -12.36 -6.62 -28.93
CA TYR A 412 -11.52 -5.68 -28.17
C TYR A 412 -10.20 -5.42 -28.91
N TYR A 413 -9.52 -6.48 -29.37
CA TYR A 413 -8.32 -6.34 -30.22
C TYR A 413 -8.58 -5.49 -31.46
N ARG A 414 -9.67 -5.77 -32.20
CA ARG A 414 -10.03 -5.00 -33.40
C ARG A 414 -10.34 -3.54 -33.10
N LEU A 415 -11.02 -3.28 -31.97
CA LEU A 415 -11.34 -1.93 -31.51
C LEU A 415 -10.07 -1.13 -31.23
N LEU A 416 -9.14 -1.69 -30.45
CA LEU A 416 -7.88 -1.00 -30.14
C LEU A 416 -7.02 -0.78 -31.38
N LYS A 417 -6.95 -1.77 -32.27
CA LYS A 417 -6.19 -1.65 -33.51
C LYS A 417 -6.77 -0.62 -34.48
N ALA A 418 -8.09 -0.46 -34.52
CA ALA A 418 -8.78 0.55 -35.33
C ALA A 418 -8.65 1.97 -34.74
N ASN A 419 -8.34 2.10 -33.46
CA ASN A 419 -8.27 3.38 -32.76
C ASN A 419 -6.92 3.53 -32.01
N PRO A 420 -5.79 3.67 -32.74
CA PRO A 420 -4.46 3.73 -32.14
C PRO A 420 -4.23 4.97 -31.26
N ASP A 421 -5.10 5.97 -31.35
CA ASP A 421 -5.04 7.24 -30.61
C ASP A 421 -5.71 7.15 -29.22
N LEU A 422 -6.32 6.00 -28.85
CA LEU A 422 -6.89 5.81 -27.53
C LEU A 422 -5.82 5.95 -26.45
N SER A 423 -6.09 6.82 -25.48
CA SER A 423 -5.21 6.97 -24.33
C SER A 423 -5.20 5.73 -23.43
N LEU A 424 -4.19 5.59 -22.58
CA LEU A 424 -4.15 4.51 -21.59
C LEU A 424 -5.41 4.49 -20.71
N TYR A 425 -5.94 5.65 -20.36
CA TYR A 425 -7.15 5.77 -19.52
C TYR A 425 -8.42 5.32 -20.26
N ASP A 426 -8.51 5.60 -21.57
CA ASP A 426 -9.62 5.09 -22.40
C ASP A 426 -9.59 3.57 -22.47
N CYS A 427 -8.40 2.97 -22.60
CA CYS A 427 -8.22 1.52 -22.60
C CYS A 427 -8.57 0.88 -21.26
N ILE A 428 -8.18 1.49 -20.13
CA ILE A 428 -8.56 1.03 -18.80
C ILE A 428 -10.08 1.09 -18.61
N ALA A 429 -10.73 2.16 -19.06
CA ALA A 429 -12.18 2.30 -18.97
C ALA A 429 -12.91 1.26 -19.84
N LEU A 430 -12.39 0.96 -21.03
CA LEU A 430 -12.95 -0.06 -21.92
C LEU A 430 -12.79 -1.48 -21.39
N ASP A 431 -11.75 -1.76 -20.62
CA ASP A 431 -11.49 -3.08 -20.04
C ASP A 431 -12.40 -3.38 -18.83
N MET A 432 -13.04 -2.34 -18.26
CA MET A 432 -13.98 -2.44 -17.14
C MET A 432 -15.44 -2.67 -17.58
N VAL A 433 -15.73 -2.63 -18.90
CA VAL A 433 -17.09 -2.81 -19.49
C VAL A 433 -17.22 -4.20 -20.11
#